data_d8097759223f631beffa85df409b9ed6
#
_entry.id   d8097759223f631beffa85df409b9ed6
#
_cell.length_a   1.000
_cell.length_b   1.000
_cell.length_c   1.000
_cell.angle_alpha   90.00
_cell.angle_beta   90.00
_cell.angle_gamma   90.00
#
_symmetry.space_group_name_H-M   'P 1'
#
loop_
_entity.id
_entity.type
_entity.pdbx_description
1 polymer ?
#
loop_
_entity_poly.entity_id
_entity_poly.type
_entity_poly.pdbx_seq_one_letter_code
_entity_poly.pdbx_strand_id
1 'polypeptide(L)'
;MRDYNITVLKGDGIGPEIVDETIKVLDKAGEKFGFKFNYNYQLLGGCAIDETGVPYPKETADACKASDAVLLGAVGGPKWDSQPGSNRPEKGLLAIREDLGLFANLRPAKIFAPLKSASPIKEEIIGEGLDILIVRELTGGIYFGDRGTYEENGVVGAYDTERYTYPEIKRIVVAGFEYAMKRDKKLTCVDKANVLDSSRLWRKVMEETAKDYPEVEVSYMYVDNCAMQLVRNPNQFDTIVTSNIFGDILSDEASMISGSIGMLASASLAEGTFGLYEPIHGSAPDIAGQGKANPLATILSGAMMLRYTFGEADAADAIEKAVDIALTKARTPDIYEDGFEAVSTSQMGDLVASLL
;
A
#
# COMPACT_ATOMS: atom_id res chain seq x y z
N MET A 1 18.45 19.89 14.41
CA MET A 1 18.01 19.09 13.28
C MET A 1 17.08 18.06 13.87
N ARG A 2 15.93 17.78 13.23
CA ARG A 2 15.00 16.74 13.70
C ARG A 2 15.60 15.39 13.31
N ASP A 3 15.55 14.40 14.20
CA ASP A 3 16.11 13.07 14.01
C ASP A 3 14.96 12.06 14.05
N TYR A 4 14.88 11.18 13.05
CA TYR A 4 13.86 10.16 12.94
C TYR A 4 14.50 8.77 12.86
N ASN A 5 13.95 7.79 13.57
CA ASN A 5 14.44 6.42 13.60
C ASN A 5 13.54 5.54 12.73
N ILE A 6 14.11 4.92 11.72
CA ILE A 6 13.38 4.07 10.76
C ILE A 6 13.94 2.66 10.82
N THR A 7 13.06 1.67 11.04
CA THR A 7 13.42 0.28 10.77
C THR A 7 13.23 0.01 9.28
N VAL A 8 14.29 -0.45 8.63
CA VAL A 8 14.32 -0.74 7.19
C VAL A 8 14.32 -2.25 6.98
N LEU A 9 13.30 -2.72 6.27
CA LEU A 9 13.09 -4.11 5.91
C LEU A 9 13.21 -4.22 4.38
N LYS A 10 14.41 -4.51 3.86
CA LYS A 10 14.60 -4.62 2.41
C LYS A 10 13.79 -5.77 1.80
N GLY A 11 13.65 -6.87 2.55
CA GLY A 11 12.85 -8.03 2.13
C GLY A 11 13.49 -8.83 0.99
N ASP A 12 12.66 -9.26 0.05
CA ASP A 12 12.98 -10.25 -0.98
C ASP A 12 12.98 -9.64 -2.40
N GLY A 13 13.53 -10.36 -3.36
CA GLY A 13 13.46 -10.03 -4.78
C GLY A 13 14.01 -8.65 -5.13
N ILE A 14 13.18 -7.79 -5.70
CA ILE A 14 13.55 -6.40 -6.05
C ILE A 14 13.59 -5.47 -4.82
N GLY A 15 13.13 -5.92 -3.65
CA GLY A 15 13.04 -5.10 -2.44
C GLY A 15 14.33 -4.34 -2.10
N PRO A 16 15.53 -4.99 -2.09
CA PRO A 16 16.78 -4.29 -1.83
C PRO A 16 17.05 -3.12 -2.79
N GLU A 17 16.84 -3.30 -4.10
CA GLU A 17 17.12 -2.27 -5.11
C GLU A 17 16.22 -1.04 -4.94
N ILE A 18 14.91 -1.26 -4.75
CA ILE A 18 13.93 -0.14 -4.66
C ILE A 18 14.03 0.61 -3.32
N VAL A 19 14.40 -0.09 -2.24
CA VAL A 19 14.61 0.53 -0.91
C VAL A 19 15.86 1.40 -0.92
N ASP A 20 16.97 0.95 -1.54
CA ASP A 20 18.20 1.73 -1.61
C ASP A 20 17.99 3.06 -2.35
N GLU A 21 17.21 3.05 -3.43
CA GLU A 21 16.85 4.27 -4.15
C GLU A 21 15.93 5.18 -3.33
N THR A 22 15.01 4.61 -2.57
CA THR A 22 14.13 5.36 -1.67
C THR A 22 14.93 6.06 -0.56
N ILE A 23 15.86 5.36 0.08
CA ILE A 23 16.74 5.94 1.11
C ILE A 23 17.52 7.13 0.55
N LYS A 24 18.09 7.00 -0.66
CA LYS A 24 18.80 8.09 -1.35
C LYS A 24 17.94 9.35 -1.50
N VAL A 25 16.68 9.19 -1.90
CA VAL A 25 15.73 10.30 -2.07
C VAL A 25 15.33 10.90 -0.72
N LEU A 26 15.08 10.06 0.29
CA LEU A 26 14.76 10.50 1.64
C LEU A 26 15.90 11.29 2.30
N ASP A 27 17.14 10.84 2.15
CA ASP A 27 18.33 11.53 2.67
C ASP A 27 18.49 12.89 2.00
N LYS A 28 18.26 12.96 0.67
CA LYS A 28 18.31 14.22 -0.07
C LYS A 28 17.21 15.20 0.38
N ALA A 29 16.00 14.71 0.65
CA ALA A 29 14.93 15.52 1.23
C ALA A 29 15.33 16.00 2.64
N GLY A 30 15.92 15.13 3.46
CA GLY A 30 16.42 15.48 4.79
C GLY A 30 17.44 16.60 4.77
N GLU A 31 18.42 16.56 3.86
CA GLU A 31 19.40 17.63 3.64
C GLU A 31 18.72 18.97 3.33
N LYS A 32 17.71 18.94 2.45
CA LYS A 32 17.01 20.14 1.99
C LYS A 32 16.09 20.75 3.06
N PHE A 33 15.37 19.92 3.82
CA PHE A 33 14.32 20.36 4.76
C PHE A 33 14.77 20.34 6.24
N GLY A 34 15.99 19.96 6.54
CA GLY A 34 16.61 20.11 7.86
C GLY A 34 16.23 19.01 8.86
N PHE A 35 16.15 17.76 8.42
CA PHE A 35 16.02 16.58 9.25
C PHE A 35 16.97 15.48 8.79
N LYS A 36 17.12 14.43 9.58
CA LYS A 36 17.91 13.25 9.24
C LYS A 36 17.26 11.98 9.73
N PHE A 37 17.65 10.86 9.13
CA PHE A 37 17.22 9.54 9.51
C PHE A 37 18.33 8.70 10.13
N ASN A 38 17.97 7.89 11.12
CA ASN A 38 18.77 6.81 11.65
C ASN A 38 18.14 5.49 11.19
N TYR A 39 18.81 4.78 10.30
CA TYR A 39 18.29 3.54 9.72
C TYR A 39 18.76 2.32 10.51
N ASN A 40 17.81 1.49 10.93
CA ASN A 40 18.05 0.19 11.55
C ASN A 40 17.59 -0.92 10.58
N TYR A 41 18.53 -1.62 9.98
CA TYR A 41 18.25 -2.67 9.00
C TYR A 41 17.94 -3.99 9.67
N GLN A 42 16.79 -4.59 9.34
CA GLN A 42 16.31 -5.85 9.88
C GLN A 42 15.81 -6.77 8.76
N LEU A 43 15.59 -8.06 9.08
CA LEU A 43 15.15 -9.09 8.14
C LEU A 43 13.63 -9.33 8.25
N LEU A 44 12.95 -9.48 7.12
CA LEU A 44 11.54 -9.88 7.04
C LEU A 44 11.32 -10.70 5.77
N GLY A 45 10.46 -11.72 5.85
CA GLY A 45 10.06 -12.51 4.69
C GLY A 45 10.99 -13.69 4.43
N GLY A 46 11.26 -13.97 3.17
CA GLY A 46 12.06 -15.11 2.74
C GLY A 46 13.52 -15.00 3.13
N CYS A 47 14.12 -13.83 3.06
CA CYS A 47 15.48 -13.60 3.53
C CYS A 47 15.63 -13.85 5.04
N ALA A 48 14.58 -13.54 5.82
CA ALA A 48 14.55 -13.87 7.24
C ALA A 48 14.46 -15.39 7.48
N ILE A 49 13.64 -16.11 6.70
CA ILE A 49 13.56 -17.58 6.77
C ILE A 49 14.92 -18.21 6.49
N ASP A 50 15.63 -17.74 5.45
CA ASP A 50 16.94 -18.26 5.08
C ASP A 50 17.99 -18.11 6.18
N GLU A 51 17.96 -16.99 6.90
CA GLU A 51 18.97 -16.68 7.93
C GLU A 51 18.59 -17.19 9.32
N THR A 52 17.30 -17.12 9.69
CA THR A 52 16.85 -17.37 11.08
C THR A 52 15.87 -18.56 11.20
N GLY A 53 15.35 -19.08 10.09
CA GLY A 53 14.33 -20.12 10.05
C GLY A 53 12.89 -19.63 10.22
N VAL A 54 12.66 -18.33 10.45
CA VAL A 54 11.32 -17.74 10.64
C VAL A 54 11.13 -16.48 9.80
N PRO A 55 9.91 -16.21 9.27
CA PRO A 55 9.68 -15.06 8.38
C PRO A 55 9.64 -13.70 9.11
N TYR A 56 9.44 -13.68 10.41
CA TYR A 56 9.40 -12.48 11.26
C TYR A 56 10.14 -12.73 12.57
N PRO A 57 11.46 -12.50 12.61
CA PRO A 57 12.28 -12.70 13.79
C PRO A 57 11.90 -11.74 14.93
N LYS A 58 12.16 -12.18 16.17
CA LYS A 58 11.91 -11.35 17.37
C LYS A 58 12.71 -10.05 17.35
N GLU A 59 13.94 -10.09 16.91
CA GLU A 59 14.82 -8.92 16.77
C GLU A 59 14.21 -7.87 15.85
N THR A 60 13.59 -8.30 14.76
CA THR A 60 12.86 -7.44 13.82
C THR A 60 11.63 -6.83 14.50
N ALA A 61 10.86 -7.63 15.23
CA ALA A 61 9.68 -7.16 15.97
C ALA A 61 10.04 -6.09 17.00
N ASP A 62 11.09 -6.33 17.78
CA ASP A 62 11.57 -5.41 18.82
C ASP A 62 12.09 -4.09 18.18
N ALA A 63 12.82 -4.18 17.05
CA ALA A 63 13.32 -3.03 16.31
C ALA A 63 12.18 -2.17 15.73
N CYS A 64 11.18 -2.79 15.12
CA CYS A 64 10.01 -2.08 14.56
C CYS A 64 9.24 -1.31 15.63
N LYS A 65 9.03 -1.93 16.81
CA LYS A 65 8.35 -1.28 17.94
C LYS A 65 9.14 -0.13 18.56
N ALA A 66 10.46 -0.14 18.41
CA ALA A 66 11.35 0.90 18.93
C ALA A 66 11.59 2.06 17.96
N SER A 67 11.14 1.95 16.70
CA SER A 67 11.31 2.97 15.68
C SER A 67 10.10 3.91 15.57
N ASP A 68 10.29 5.03 14.88
CA ASP A 68 9.21 6.00 14.61
C ASP A 68 8.36 5.57 13.40
N ALA A 69 8.96 4.81 12.47
CA ALA A 69 8.31 4.25 11.29
C ALA A 69 9.05 3.01 10.77
N VAL A 70 8.38 2.26 9.90
CA VAL A 70 8.97 1.11 9.18
C VAL A 70 8.90 1.36 7.68
N LEU A 71 10.03 1.19 6.98
CA LEU A 71 10.11 1.17 5.52
C LEU A 71 10.34 -0.27 5.05
N LEU A 72 9.44 -0.80 4.24
CA LEU A 72 9.49 -2.17 3.72
C LEU A 72 9.61 -2.15 2.19
N GLY A 73 10.46 -3.01 1.65
CA GLY A 73 10.58 -3.24 0.21
C GLY A 73 9.52 -4.20 -0.31
N ALA A 74 9.86 -5.48 -0.42
CA ALA A 74 8.93 -6.49 -0.92
C ALA A 74 9.15 -7.84 -0.21
N VAL A 75 8.14 -8.70 -0.21
CA VAL A 75 8.19 -9.99 0.49
C VAL A 75 7.70 -11.10 -0.43
N GLY A 76 8.35 -12.28 -0.32
CA GLY A 76 7.91 -13.50 -0.97
C GLY A 76 8.72 -13.88 -2.21
N GLY A 77 8.38 -15.05 -2.76
CA GLY A 77 8.98 -15.59 -3.97
C GLY A 77 8.89 -17.11 -4.03
N PRO A 78 9.00 -17.70 -5.23
CA PRO A 78 8.79 -19.12 -5.47
C PRO A 78 9.76 -20.04 -4.71
N LYS A 79 10.91 -19.52 -4.28
CA LYS A 79 11.90 -20.25 -3.48
C LYS A 79 11.29 -20.85 -2.21
N TRP A 80 10.30 -20.20 -1.62
CA TRP A 80 9.69 -20.57 -0.35
C TRP A 80 8.30 -21.21 -0.48
N ASP A 81 7.83 -21.52 -1.69
CA ASP A 81 6.51 -22.15 -1.93
C ASP A 81 6.36 -23.52 -1.26
N SER A 82 7.48 -24.23 -1.09
CA SER A 82 7.53 -25.55 -0.41
C SER A 82 7.50 -25.46 1.13
N GLN A 83 7.62 -24.26 1.69
CA GLN A 83 7.55 -24.07 3.15
C GLN A 83 6.14 -24.38 3.68
N PRO A 84 6.03 -24.92 4.92
CA PRO A 84 4.73 -25.04 5.59
C PRO A 84 3.99 -23.70 5.58
N GLY A 85 2.67 -23.71 5.44
CA GLY A 85 1.86 -22.49 5.37
C GLY A 85 2.06 -21.52 6.54
N SER A 86 2.46 -22.02 7.72
CA SER A 86 2.81 -21.21 8.90
C SER A 86 4.18 -20.52 8.80
N ASN A 87 5.05 -20.96 7.87
CA ASN A 87 6.43 -20.44 7.71
C ASN A 87 6.68 -19.84 6.31
N ARG A 88 5.64 -19.42 5.61
CA ARG A 88 5.79 -18.69 4.33
C ARG A 88 6.14 -17.22 4.57
N PRO A 89 6.86 -16.57 3.65
CA PRO A 89 7.22 -15.15 3.75
C PRO A 89 6.01 -14.25 4.04
N GLU A 90 4.87 -14.50 3.41
CA GLU A 90 3.62 -13.73 3.56
C GLU A 90 3.07 -13.80 5.00
N LYS A 91 3.37 -14.86 5.74
CA LYS A 91 3.04 -14.95 7.17
C LYS A 91 3.82 -13.93 8.01
N GLY A 92 5.06 -13.63 7.61
CA GLY A 92 5.83 -12.54 8.21
C GLY A 92 5.15 -11.19 8.02
N LEU A 93 4.62 -10.93 6.82
CA LEU A 93 3.90 -9.70 6.51
C LEU A 93 2.58 -9.57 7.29
N LEU A 94 1.83 -10.65 7.44
CA LEU A 94 0.62 -10.64 8.26
C LEU A 94 0.95 -10.46 9.75
N ALA A 95 2.00 -11.14 10.23
CA ALA A 95 2.42 -11.05 11.63
C ALA A 95 2.89 -9.64 12.02
N ILE A 96 3.68 -8.95 11.19
CA ILE A 96 4.12 -7.58 11.48
C ILE A 96 2.93 -6.59 11.49
N ARG A 97 1.95 -6.76 10.60
CA ARG A 97 0.74 -5.92 10.57
C ARG A 97 -0.09 -6.07 11.84
N GLU A 98 -0.26 -7.30 12.31
CA GLU A 98 -0.96 -7.62 13.56
C GLU A 98 -0.18 -7.10 14.79
N ASP A 99 1.13 -7.40 14.87
CA ASP A 99 2.00 -7.06 16.01
C ASP A 99 2.15 -5.54 16.21
N LEU A 100 2.13 -4.77 15.13
CA LEU A 100 2.21 -3.31 15.15
C LEU A 100 0.83 -2.63 15.15
N GLY A 101 -0.26 -3.39 15.11
CA GLY A 101 -1.62 -2.85 15.11
C GLY A 101 -1.97 -2.00 13.88
N LEU A 102 -1.43 -2.33 12.72
CA LEU A 102 -1.60 -1.58 11.47
C LEU A 102 -2.95 -1.88 10.84
N PHE A 103 -3.99 -1.17 11.26
CA PHE A 103 -5.37 -1.49 10.86
C PHE A 103 -5.85 -0.75 9.60
N ALA A 104 -5.26 0.40 9.27
CA ALA A 104 -5.69 1.23 8.14
C ALA A 104 -4.62 1.23 7.05
N ASN A 105 -4.91 0.60 5.90
CA ASN A 105 -4.02 0.62 4.75
C ASN A 105 -4.53 1.62 3.71
N LEU A 106 -3.73 2.65 3.47
CA LEU A 106 -4.00 3.70 2.50
C LEU A 106 -3.34 3.34 1.17
N ARG A 107 -4.13 3.22 0.12
CA ARG A 107 -3.69 2.90 -1.23
C ARG A 107 -4.21 3.96 -2.21
N PRO A 108 -3.43 5.03 -2.48
CA PRO A 108 -3.78 6.00 -3.49
C PRO A 108 -3.61 5.42 -4.89
N ALA A 109 -4.66 5.47 -5.71
CA ALA A 109 -4.63 5.15 -7.13
C ALA A 109 -4.72 6.47 -7.92
N LYS A 110 -3.56 6.99 -8.32
CA LYS A 110 -3.43 8.27 -9.02
C LYS A 110 -2.80 8.06 -10.39
N ILE A 111 -3.38 8.69 -11.42
CA ILE A 111 -2.73 8.80 -12.73
C ILE A 111 -1.86 10.05 -12.73
N PHE A 112 -0.56 9.86 -12.89
CA PHE A 112 0.38 10.94 -13.12
C PHE A 112 0.18 11.49 -14.54
N ALA A 113 0.08 12.81 -14.68
CA ALA A 113 -0.21 13.44 -15.98
C ALA A 113 0.71 12.96 -17.12
N PRO A 114 2.05 12.76 -16.89
CA PRO A 114 2.94 12.24 -17.92
C PRO A 114 2.71 10.75 -18.26
N LEU A 115 1.99 9.98 -17.44
CA LEU A 115 1.69 8.55 -17.65
C LEU A 115 0.26 8.30 -18.15
N LYS A 116 -0.48 9.33 -18.50
CA LYS A 116 -1.87 9.18 -18.94
C LYS A 116 -2.03 8.22 -20.14
N SER A 117 -1.07 8.25 -21.05
CA SER A 117 -1.01 7.33 -22.21
C SER A 117 -0.76 5.86 -21.83
N ALA A 118 -0.17 5.59 -20.68
CA ALA A 118 0.11 4.23 -20.19
C ALA A 118 -1.14 3.54 -19.63
N SER A 119 -2.23 4.27 -19.35
CA SER A 119 -3.46 3.66 -18.87
C SER A 119 -4.11 2.80 -19.96
N PRO A 120 -4.57 1.58 -19.62
CA PRO A 120 -5.30 0.72 -20.55
C PRO A 120 -6.74 1.19 -20.79
N ILE A 121 -7.21 2.18 -20.03
CA ILE A 121 -8.55 2.74 -20.13
C ILE A 121 -8.58 3.87 -21.16
N LYS A 122 -9.67 3.97 -21.89
CA LYS A 122 -9.86 5.02 -22.88
C LYS A 122 -9.71 6.42 -22.25
N GLU A 123 -9.03 7.31 -22.96
CA GLU A 123 -8.75 8.65 -22.50
C GLU A 123 -10.02 9.44 -22.14
N GLU A 124 -11.12 9.24 -22.86
CA GLU A 124 -12.43 9.85 -22.58
C GLU A 124 -13.04 9.44 -21.22
N ILE A 125 -12.65 8.25 -20.69
CA ILE A 125 -13.10 7.76 -19.37
C ILE A 125 -12.23 8.35 -18.26
N ILE A 126 -10.93 8.46 -18.50
CA ILE A 126 -9.98 9.04 -17.54
C ILE A 126 -10.20 10.55 -17.38
N GLY A 127 -10.59 11.22 -18.45
CA GLY A 127 -10.78 12.67 -18.46
C GLY A 127 -9.47 13.42 -18.18
N GLU A 128 -9.47 14.31 -17.20
CA GLU A 128 -8.27 15.09 -16.83
C GLU A 128 -7.28 14.34 -15.95
N GLY A 129 -7.69 13.23 -15.35
CA GLY A 129 -6.86 12.40 -14.50
C GLY A 129 -7.69 11.55 -13.55
N LEU A 130 -7.03 10.78 -12.70
CA LEU A 130 -7.64 9.95 -11.66
C LEU A 130 -6.88 10.17 -10.36
N ASP A 131 -7.62 10.31 -9.26
CA ASP A 131 -7.07 10.35 -7.90
C ASP A 131 -8.09 9.73 -6.93
N ILE A 132 -7.96 8.44 -6.68
CA ILE A 132 -8.82 7.68 -5.77
C ILE A 132 -7.99 7.23 -4.58
N LEU A 133 -8.48 7.44 -3.36
CA LEU A 133 -7.89 6.86 -2.16
C LEU A 133 -8.71 5.66 -1.70
N ILE A 134 -8.09 4.48 -1.67
CA ILE A 134 -8.69 3.28 -1.08
C ILE A 134 -8.19 3.12 0.35
N VAL A 135 -9.11 3.18 1.30
CA VAL A 135 -8.89 2.97 2.74
C VAL A 135 -9.32 1.54 3.06
N ARG A 136 -8.35 0.64 3.07
CA ARG A 136 -8.52 -0.81 3.27
C ARG A 136 -8.34 -1.14 4.74
N GLU A 137 -9.29 -1.86 5.35
CA GLU A 137 -9.08 -2.50 6.65
C GLU A 137 -8.01 -3.60 6.49
N LEU A 138 -7.06 -3.73 7.43
CA LEU A 138 -5.87 -4.53 7.21
C LEU A 138 -5.64 -5.66 8.21
N THR A 139 -6.32 -5.68 9.36
CA THR A 139 -6.06 -6.62 10.47
C THR A 139 -7.26 -7.48 10.86
N GLY A 140 -8.30 -7.48 10.04
CA GLY A 140 -9.50 -8.30 10.22
C GLY A 140 -9.89 -9.09 8.97
N GLY A 141 -11.13 -9.55 8.96
CA GLY A 141 -11.74 -10.25 7.84
C GLY A 141 -11.18 -11.65 7.59
N ILE A 142 -11.27 -12.08 6.34
CA ILE A 142 -10.94 -13.47 5.94
C ILE A 142 -9.44 -13.80 6.10
N TYR A 143 -8.56 -12.80 6.10
CA TYR A 143 -7.11 -13.03 6.26
C TYR A 143 -6.72 -13.35 7.70
N PHE A 144 -7.54 -12.96 8.67
CA PHE A 144 -7.32 -13.15 10.11
C PHE A 144 -8.39 -14.01 10.79
N GLY A 145 -9.44 -14.39 10.06
CA GLY A 145 -10.51 -15.25 10.56
C GLY A 145 -10.09 -16.73 10.73
N ASP A 146 -10.95 -17.48 11.40
CA ASP A 146 -10.77 -18.91 11.60
C ASP A 146 -10.74 -19.62 10.24
N ARG A 147 -9.83 -20.58 10.11
CA ARG A 147 -9.62 -21.34 8.87
C ARG A 147 -9.21 -22.76 9.17
N GLY A 148 -9.42 -23.64 8.23
CA GLY A 148 -9.01 -25.03 8.41
C GLY A 148 -9.35 -25.92 7.22
N THR A 149 -8.85 -27.15 7.33
CA THR A 149 -9.25 -28.25 6.49
C THR A 149 -10.00 -29.28 7.34
N TYR A 150 -10.98 -29.95 6.75
CA TYR A 150 -11.75 -30.99 7.41
C TYR A 150 -11.98 -32.15 6.44
N GLU A 151 -12.30 -33.30 6.99
CA GLU A 151 -12.72 -34.47 6.21
C GLU A 151 -14.09 -34.94 6.74
N GLU A 152 -15.05 -35.01 5.86
CA GLU A 152 -16.40 -35.50 6.15
C GLU A 152 -16.83 -36.52 5.11
N ASN A 153 -17.20 -37.74 5.57
CA ASN A 153 -17.59 -38.87 4.70
C ASN A 153 -16.56 -39.20 3.61
N GLY A 154 -15.25 -39.09 3.92
CA GLY A 154 -14.15 -39.34 2.98
C GLY A 154 -13.91 -38.23 1.96
N VAL A 155 -14.56 -37.08 2.12
CA VAL A 155 -14.38 -35.90 1.28
C VAL A 155 -13.60 -34.83 2.05
N VAL A 156 -12.49 -34.38 1.48
CA VAL A 156 -11.67 -33.30 2.04
C VAL A 156 -12.29 -31.95 1.68
N GLY A 157 -12.48 -31.09 2.69
CA GLY A 157 -12.92 -29.72 2.54
C GLY A 157 -11.97 -28.72 3.20
N ALA A 158 -12.10 -27.43 2.85
CA ALA A 158 -11.39 -26.33 3.49
C ALA A 158 -12.32 -25.13 3.65
N TYR A 159 -12.06 -24.32 4.66
CA TYR A 159 -12.81 -23.09 4.90
C TYR A 159 -11.90 -21.97 5.40
N ASP A 160 -12.28 -20.73 5.06
CA ASP A 160 -11.78 -19.48 5.64
C ASP A 160 -12.99 -18.63 6.04
N THR A 161 -12.90 -17.96 7.19
CA THR A 161 -14.04 -17.22 7.77
C THR A 161 -13.86 -15.72 7.66
N GLU A 162 -14.81 -15.05 7.01
CA GLU A 162 -14.92 -13.58 7.03
C GLU A 162 -15.56 -13.16 8.35
N ARG A 163 -14.79 -12.50 9.23
CA ARG A 163 -15.26 -12.05 10.54
C ARG A 163 -14.78 -10.65 10.86
N TYR A 164 -15.73 -9.80 11.31
CA TYR A 164 -15.48 -8.45 11.80
C TYR A 164 -16.27 -8.18 13.06
N THR A 165 -15.68 -7.48 14.01
CA THR A 165 -16.34 -6.90 15.17
C THR A 165 -16.71 -5.43 14.93
N TYR A 166 -17.66 -4.91 15.70
CA TYR A 166 -18.05 -3.50 15.62
C TYR A 166 -16.87 -2.52 15.82
N PRO A 167 -15.97 -2.69 16.81
CA PRO A 167 -14.82 -1.79 16.98
C PRO A 167 -13.84 -1.81 15.80
N GLU A 168 -13.59 -2.98 15.20
CA GLU A 168 -12.70 -3.10 14.02
C GLU A 168 -13.28 -2.31 12.84
N ILE A 169 -14.56 -2.45 12.57
CA ILE A 169 -15.23 -1.67 11.52
C ILE A 169 -15.24 -0.18 11.87
N LYS A 170 -15.56 0.18 13.12
CA LYS A 170 -15.68 1.59 13.54
C LYS A 170 -14.36 2.35 13.32
N ARG A 171 -13.21 1.78 13.72
CA ARG A 171 -11.92 2.46 13.58
C ARG A 171 -11.54 2.75 12.13
N ILE A 172 -11.78 1.80 11.21
CA ILE A 172 -11.45 2.00 9.81
C ILE A 172 -12.46 2.92 9.11
N VAL A 173 -13.72 2.87 9.47
CA VAL A 173 -14.75 3.76 8.97
C VAL A 173 -14.46 5.21 9.39
N VAL A 174 -14.09 5.45 10.65
CA VAL A 174 -13.62 6.77 11.12
C VAL A 174 -12.43 7.25 10.30
N ALA A 175 -11.41 6.41 10.09
CA ALA A 175 -10.29 6.77 9.23
C ALA A 175 -10.77 7.14 7.81
N GLY A 176 -11.70 6.38 7.21
CA GLY A 176 -12.29 6.69 5.90
C GLY A 176 -12.92 8.09 5.86
N PHE A 177 -13.69 8.45 6.88
CA PHE A 177 -14.28 9.80 6.99
C PHE A 177 -13.23 10.89 7.16
N GLU A 178 -12.23 10.68 8.01
CA GLU A 178 -11.14 11.65 8.25
C GLU A 178 -10.31 11.91 6.98
N TYR A 179 -10.07 10.88 6.16
CA TYR A 179 -9.39 11.05 4.88
C TYR A 179 -10.31 11.72 3.85
N ALA A 180 -11.58 11.36 3.76
CA ALA A 180 -12.55 12.03 2.89
C ALA A 180 -12.67 13.53 3.21
N MET A 181 -12.66 13.90 4.50
CA MET A 181 -12.68 15.32 4.94
C MET A 181 -11.48 16.14 4.44
N LYS A 182 -10.33 15.49 4.20
CA LYS A 182 -9.11 16.12 3.65
C LYS A 182 -9.07 16.14 2.12
N ARG A 183 -10.08 15.57 1.46
CA ARG A 183 -10.24 15.45 0.01
C ARG A 183 -11.57 16.08 -0.43
N ASP A 184 -12.22 15.55 -1.46
CA ASP A 184 -13.45 16.11 -2.03
C ASP A 184 -14.73 15.84 -1.21
N LYS A 185 -14.57 15.31 0.01
CA LYS A 185 -15.65 14.99 0.94
C LYS A 185 -16.66 13.98 0.39
N LYS A 186 -16.20 13.03 -0.41
CA LYS A 186 -17.00 11.92 -0.91
C LYS A 186 -16.43 10.60 -0.41
N LEU A 187 -17.26 9.79 0.23
CA LEU A 187 -16.89 8.50 0.79
C LEU A 187 -17.81 7.40 0.28
N THR A 188 -17.26 6.45 -0.46
CA THR A 188 -17.98 5.26 -0.90
C THR A 188 -17.63 4.06 -0.02
N CYS A 189 -18.63 3.53 0.69
CA CYS A 189 -18.49 2.24 1.38
C CYS A 189 -18.71 1.09 0.40
N VAL A 190 -17.69 0.28 0.20
CA VAL A 190 -17.76 -0.88 -0.69
C VAL A 190 -17.87 -2.16 0.11
N ASP A 191 -18.90 -2.95 -0.17
CA ASP A 191 -19.30 -4.13 0.61
C ASP A 191 -19.99 -5.23 -0.23
N LYS A 192 -20.48 -6.27 0.42
CA LYS A 192 -21.34 -7.31 -0.17
C LYS A 192 -22.59 -7.54 0.69
N ALA A 193 -23.25 -6.47 1.15
CA ALA A 193 -24.35 -6.53 2.11
C ALA A 193 -25.59 -7.28 1.63
N ASN A 194 -25.76 -7.47 0.33
CA ASN A 194 -26.82 -8.33 -0.22
C ASN A 194 -26.62 -9.81 0.12
N VAL A 195 -25.41 -10.24 0.53
CA VAL A 195 -25.08 -11.63 0.84
C VAL A 195 -24.53 -11.79 2.27
N LEU A 196 -23.54 -10.96 2.66
CA LEU A 196 -22.75 -11.16 3.86
C LEU A 196 -23.31 -10.40 5.09
N ASP A 197 -23.40 -11.10 6.23
CA ASP A 197 -23.77 -10.48 7.50
C ASP A 197 -22.72 -9.49 8.00
N SER A 198 -21.43 -9.78 7.82
CA SER A 198 -20.34 -8.85 8.11
C SER A 198 -20.51 -7.53 7.37
N SER A 199 -20.84 -7.57 6.07
CA SER A 199 -21.09 -6.37 5.26
C SER A 199 -22.34 -5.59 5.70
N ARG A 200 -23.38 -6.27 6.20
CA ARG A 200 -24.54 -5.58 6.79
C ARG A 200 -24.15 -4.82 8.07
N LEU A 201 -23.25 -5.39 8.88
CA LEU A 201 -22.72 -4.70 10.05
C LEU A 201 -21.87 -3.48 9.62
N TRP A 202 -21.07 -3.60 8.55
CA TRP A 202 -20.31 -2.48 7.97
C TRP A 202 -21.23 -1.31 7.62
N ARG A 203 -22.35 -1.53 6.91
CA ARG A 203 -23.32 -0.48 6.58
C ARG A 203 -23.90 0.19 7.82
N LYS A 204 -24.29 -0.60 8.82
CA LYS A 204 -24.80 -0.07 10.09
C LYS A 204 -23.79 0.87 10.74
N VAL A 205 -22.51 0.47 10.83
CA VAL A 205 -21.45 1.30 11.43
C VAL A 205 -21.20 2.56 10.61
N MET A 206 -21.23 2.45 9.27
CA MET A 206 -21.12 3.61 8.36
C MET A 206 -22.25 4.61 8.62
N GLU A 207 -23.51 4.17 8.65
CA GLU A 207 -24.69 5.02 8.88
C GLU A 207 -24.65 5.70 10.25
N GLU A 208 -24.20 4.99 11.28
CA GLU A 208 -24.02 5.56 12.62
C GLU A 208 -22.92 6.60 12.65
N THR A 209 -21.77 6.35 12.00
CA THR A 209 -20.61 7.23 11.98
C THR A 209 -20.83 8.47 11.12
N ALA A 210 -21.55 8.34 9.99
CA ALA A 210 -21.88 9.46 9.10
C ALA A 210 -22.56 10.63 9.82
N LYS A 211 -23.24 10.40 10.92
CA LYS A 211 -23.87 11.46 11.72
C LYS A 211 -22.87 12.42 12.34
N ASP A 212 -21.64 11.95 12.58
CA ASP A 212 -20.55 12.76 13.13
C ASP A 212 -19.82 13.57 12.04
N TYR A 213 -20.05 13.25 10.73
CA TYR A 213 -19.40 13.86 9.57
C TYR A 213 -20.43 14.38 8.54
N PRO A 214 -21.28 15.34 8.90
CA PRO A 214 -22.41 15.80 8.04
C PRO A 214 -21.96 16.47 6.73
N GLU A 215 -20.69 16.82 6.62
CA GLU A 215 -20.11 17.44 5.39
C GLU A 215 -19.68 16.40 4.34
N VAL A 216 -19.63 15.12 4.69
CA VAL A 216 -19.20 14.05 3.79
C VAL A 216 -20.41 13.43 3.09
N GLU A 217 -20.35 13.44 1.77
CA GLU A 217 -21.32 12.71 0.92
C GLU A 217 -21.01 11.21 0.97
N VAL A 218 -21.92 10.43 1.55
CA VAL A 218 -21.74 8.97 1.69
C VAL A 218 -22.54 8.23 0.63
N SER A 219 -21.87 7.30 -0.05
CA SER A 219 -22.50 6.34 -0.97
C SER A 219 -22.17 4.90 -0.61
N TYR A 220 -22.99 3.96 -1.09
CA TYR A 220 -22.80 2.53 -0.86
C TYR A 220 -22.78 1.79 -2.19
N MET A 221 -21.83 0.87 -2.33
CA MET A 221 -21.70 0.09 -3.56
C MET A 221 -21.33 -1.36 -3.24
N TYR A 222 -21.95 -2.31 -3.94
CA TYR A 222 -21.50 -3.70 -3.86
C TYR A 222 -20.16 -3.84 -4.57
N VAL A 223 -19.29 -4.69 -4.05
CA VAL A 223 -17.91 -4.86 -4.53
C VAL A 223 -17.82 -5.25 -6.01
N ASP A 224 -18.72 -6.11 -6.49
CA ASP A 224 -18.81 -6.50 -7.89
C ASP A 224 -19.19 -5.32 -8.82
N ASN A 225 -20.10 -4.46 -8.36
CA ASN A 225 -20.41 -3.23 -9.09
C ASN A 225 -19.25 -2.23 -9.02
N CYS A 226 -18.58 -2.11 -7.86
CA CYS A 226 -17.42 -1.23 -7.71
C CYS A 226 -16.30 -1.61 -8.70
N ALA A 227 -15.98 -2.89 -8.83
CA ALA A 227 -15.02 -3.38 -9.83
C ALA A 227 -15.40 -2.97 -11.27
N MET A 228 -16.67 -3.14 -11.65
CA MET A 228 -17.14 -2.66 -12.95
C MET A 228 -17.05 -1.14 -13.11
N GLN A 229 -17.34 -0.38 -12.06
CA GLN A 229 -17.36 1.08 -12.11
C GLN A 229 -15.95 1.69 -12.09
N LEU A 230 -14.96 1.05 -11.46
CA LEU A 230 -13.56 1.45 -11.55
C LEU A 230 -13.08 1.49 -13.01
N VAL A 231 -13.49 0.51 -13.82
CA VAL A 231 -13.17 0.47 -15.26
C VAL A 231 -14.03 1.41 -16.10
N ARG A 232 -15.33 1.56 -15.75
CA ARG A 232 -16.31 2.27 -16.58
C ARG A 232 -16.40 3.77 -16.30
N ASN A 233 -16.31 4.15 -15.03
CA ASN A 233 -16.46 5.53 -14.57
C ASN A 233 -15.67 5.75 -13.26
N PRO A 234 -14.32 5.66 -13.30
CA PRO A 234 -13.50 5.77 -12.10
C PRO A 234 -13.59 7.15 -11.43
N ASN A 235 -13.84 8.21 -12.19
CA ASN A 235 -13.92 9.59 -11.70
C ASN A 235 -15.12 9.88 -10.78
N GLN A 236 -16.04 8.92 -10.59
CA GLN A 236 -17.09 9.05 -9.59
C GLN A 236 -16.57 8.86 -8.16
N PHE A 237 -15.42 8.21 -7.98
CA PHE A 237 -14.83 7.92 -6.69
C PHE A 237 -13.82 8.99 -6.28
N ASP A 238 -13.83 9.35 -5.00
CA ASP A 238 -12.80 10.14 -4.32
C ASP A 238 -12.12 9.28 -3.25
N THR A 239 -12.87 8.90 -2.21
CA THR A 239 -12.40 8.00 -1.16
C THR A 239 -13.29 6.76 -1.10
N ILE A 240 -12.68 5.60 -1.04
CA ILE A 240 -13.35 4.30 -0.86
C ILE A 240 -12.92 3.74 0.49
N VAL A 241 -13.86 3.28 1.33
CA VAL A 241 -13.59 2.48 2.51
C VAL A 241 -14.15 1.08 2.35
N THR A 242 -13.36 0.05 2.69
CA THR A 242 -13.77 -1.34 2.44
C THR A 242 -13.01 -2.34 3.33
N SER A 243 -13.49 -3.58 3.33
CA SER A 243 -12.90 -4.71 4.05
C SER A 243 -11.53 -5.12 3.50
N ASN A 244 -10.85 -5.99 4.23
CA ASN A 244 -9.49 -6.43 3.91
C ASN A 244 -9.38 -7.01 2.50
N ILE A 245 -10.13 -8.08 2.19
CA ILE A 245 -10.02 -8.76 0.89
C ILE A 245 -10.57 -7.90 -0.26
N PHE A 246 -11.66 -7.17 -0.06
CA PHE A 246 -12.20 -6.30 -1.11
C PHE A 246 -11.26 -5.15 -1.41
N GLY A 247 -10.63 -4.57 -0.38
CA GLY A 247 -9.65 -3.51 -0.54
C GLY A 247 -8.38 -3.98 -1.24
N ASP A 248 -7.96 -5.23 -1.01
CA ASP A 248 -6.83 -5.84 -1.71
C ASP A 248 -7.10 -5.91 -3.22
N ILE A 249 -8.20 -6.54 -3.59
CA ILE A 249 -8.56 -6.76 -5.01
C ILE A 249 -8.82 -5.45 -5.74
N LEU A 250 -9.64 -4.56 -5.15
CA LEU A 250 -10.01 -3.29 -5.80
C LEU A 250 -8.84 -2.32 -5.95
N SER A 251 -7.89 -2.33 -5.02
CA SER A 251 -6.71 -1.46 -5.13
C SER A 251 -5.77 -1.94 -6.24
N ASP A 252 -5.62 -3.26 -6.41
CA ASP A 252 -4.81 -3.81 -7.50
C ASP A 252 -5.48 -3.54 -8.86
N GLU A 253 -6.81 -3.64 -8.95
CA GLU A 253 -7.56 -3.23 -10.14
C GLU A 253 -7.38 -1.74 -10.44
N ALA A 254 -7.56 -0.87 -9.43
CA ALA A 254 -7.35 0.57 -9.58
C ALA A 254 -5.91 0.92 -9.97
N SER A 255 -4.94 0.09 -9.54
CA SER A 255 -3.54 0.22 -9.90
C SER A 255 -3.32 0.05 -11.41
N MET A 256 -3.94 -0.95 -11.99
CA MET A 256 -3.80 -1.20 -13.43
C MET A 256 -4.43 -0.09 -14.27
N ILE A 257 -5.46 0.58 -13.73
CA ILE A 257 -6.07 1.75 -14.37
C ILE A 257 -5.08 2.92 -14.42
N SER A 258 -4.20 3.06 -13.43
CA SER A 258 -3.17 4.11 -13.41
C SER A 258 -1.98 3.87 -14.35
N GLY A 259 -1.88 2.67 -14.94
CA GLY A 259 -0.91 2.32 -15.97
C GLY A 259 0.27 1.45 -15.49
N SER A 260 0.60 1.43 -14.21
CA SER A 260 1.63 0.52 -13.67
C SER A 260 1.50 0.35 -12.16
N ILE A 261 1.58 -0.90 -11.70
CA ILE A 261 1.68 -1.24 -10.29
C ILE A 261 2.98 -0.70 -9.65
N GLY A 262 4.03 -0.45 -10.45
CA GLY A 262 5.29 0.17 -10.04
C GLY A 262 5.19 1.65 -9.65
N MET A 263 4.00 2.25 -9.79
CA MET A 263 3.71 3.63 -9.39
C MET A 263 2.94 3.75 -8.08
N LEU A 264 2.54 2.63 -7.47
CA LEU A 264 1.58 2.64 -6.39
C LEU A 264 2.21 2.48 -5.02
N ALA A 265 2.18 3.57 -4.29
CA ALA A 265 2.56 3.64 -2.90
C ALA A 265 1.48 3.06 -1.98
N SER A 266 1.87 2.69 -0.78
CA SER A 266 0.94 2.41 0.31
C SER A 266 1.49 2.81 1.69
N ALA A 267 0.56 3.08 2.60
CA ALA A 267 0.85 3.30 4.00
C ALA A 267 -0.08 2.42 4.85
N SER A 268 0.49 1.63 5.73
CA SER A 268 -0.24 0.83 6.71
C SER A 268 -0.09 1.53 8.07
N LEU A 269 -1.17 2.06 8.61
CA LEU A 269 -1.17 2.95 9.77
C LEU A 269 -1.77 2.27 11.00
N ALA A 270 -1.13 2.48 12.15
CA ALA A 270 -1.65 2.18 13.46
C ALA A 270 -2.47 3.35 14.02
N GLU A 271 -2.93 3.22 15.25
CA GLU A 271 -3.48 4.36 15.98
C GLU A 271 -2.38 5.39 16.26
N GLY A 272 -2.69 6.66 16.06
CA GLY A 272 -1.72 7.76 16.15
C GLY A 272 -0.99 8.03 14.82
N THR A 273 0.34 8.16 14.86
CA THR A 273 1.16 8.53 13.68
C THR A 273 2.08 7.42 13.19
N PHE A 274 2.18 6.30 13.92
CA PHE A 274 3.05 5.19 13.54
C PHE A 274 2.55 4.49 12.28
N GLY A 275 3.46 4.16 11.35
CA GLY A 275 3.11 3.46 10.13
C GLY A 275 4.24 2.61 9.54
N LEU A 276 3.82 1.66 8.70
CA LEU A 276 4.67 0.88 7.81
C LEU A 276 4.38 1.32 6.37
N TYR A 277 5.43 1.57 5.60
CA TYR A 277 5.38 2.14 4.27
C TYR A 277 6.03 1.19 3.28
N GLU A 278 5.26 0.75 2.29
CA GLU A 278 5.66 -0.26 1.32
C GLU A 278 5.00 0.00 -0.04
N PRO A 279 5.61 -0.41 -1.16
CA PRO A 279 4.89 -0.42 -2.44
C PRO A 279 3.80 -1.49 -2.43
N ILE A 280 2.79 -1.36 -3.29
CA ILE A 280 1.71 -2.37 -3.40
C ILE A 280 2.19 -3.64 -4.12
N HIS A 281 3.12 -3.49 -5.09
CA HIS A 281 3.64 -4.61 -5.87
C HIS A 281 4.44 -5.62 -5.04
N GLY A 282 4.56 -6.85 -5.54
CA GLY A 282 5.34 -7.93 -4.95
C GLY A 282 6.84 -7.83 -5.23
N SER A 283 7.55 -8.92 -4.96
CA SER A 283 9.01 -9.01 -5.01
C SER A 283 9.61 -9.20 -6.41
N ALA A 284 8.79 -9.44 -7.44
CA ALA A 284 9.20 -9.62 -8.84
C ALA A 284 10.56 -10.37 -9.01
N PRO A 285 10.63 -11.65 -8.57
CA PRO A 285 11.88 -12.40 -8.49
C PRO A 285 12.55 -12.63 -9.85
N ASP A 286 11.80 -12.55 -10.93
CA ASP A 286 12.22 -12.70 -12.32
C ASP A 286 13.13 -11.55 -12.81
N ILE A 287 12.99 -10.37 -12.24
CA ILE A 287 13.80 -9.18 -12.58
C ILE A 287 14.74 -8.74 -11.44
N ALA A 288 14.74 -9.43 -10.31
CA ALA A 288 15.58 -9.10 -9.15
C ALA A 288 17.07 -9.08 -9.49
N GLY A 289 17.79 -8.05 -9.04
CA GLY A 289 19.22 -7.85 -9.28
C GLY A 289 19.56 -7.41 -10.70
N GLN A 290 18.55 -7.11 -11.55
CA GLN A 290 18.80 -6.68 -12.94
C GLN A 290 18.76 -5.15 -13.12
N GLY A 291 18.47 -4.38 -12.08
CA GLY A 291 18.36 -2.93 -12.16
C GLY A 291 17.20 -2.44 -13.05
N LYS A 292 16.16 -3.24 -13.21
CA LYS A 292 14.99 -2.95 -14.06
C LYS A 292 13.75 -2.50 -13.29
N ALA A 293 13.72 -2.78 -11.99
CA ALA A 293 12.56 -2.47 -11.16
C ALA A 293 12.30 -0.95 -11.11
N ASN A 294 11.04 -0.57 -11.13
CA ASN A 294 10.63 0.82 -10.94
C ASN A 294 10.66 1.15 -9.44
N PRO A 295 11.48 2.10 -8.96
CA PRO A 295 11.58 2.44 -7.55
C PRO A 295 10.51 3.44 -7.09
N LEU A 296 9.72 4.01 -8.02
CA LEU A 296 8.85 5.17 -7.75
C LEU A 296 7.73 4.87 -6.74
N ALA A 297 7.18 3.66 -6.75
CA ALA A 297 6.18 3.27 -5.75
C ALA A 297 6.74 3.32 -4.32
N THR A 298 7.97 2.83 -4.12
CA THR A 298 8.64 2.85 -2.80
C THR A 298 9.07 4.27 -2.41
N ILE A 299 9.55 5.07 -3.36
CA ILE A 299 9.87 6.49 -3.16
C ILE A 299 8.61 7.27 -2.73
N LEU A 300 7.48 7.04 -3.40
CA LEU A 300 6.19 7.64 -3.04
C LEU A 300 5.67 7.14 -1.68
N SER A 301 5.92 5.86 -1.33
CA SER A 301 5.64 5.36 0.02
C SER A 301 6.50 6.07 1.07
N GLY A 302 7.75 6.38 0.75
CA GLY A 302 8.61 7.25 1.56
C GLY A 302 8.05 8.67 1.72
N ALA A 303 7.48 9.25 0.67
CA ALA A 303 6.78 10.54 0.76
C ALA A 303 5.54 10.47 1.67
N MET A 304 4.76 9.36 1.59
CA MET A 304 3.66 9.13 2.53
C MET A 304 4.14 9.02 3.99
N MET A 305 5.31 8.40 4.24
CA MET A 305 5.93 8.32 5.56
C MET A 305 6.27 9.73 6.10
N LEU A 306 6.85 10.57 5.27
CA LEU A 306 7.11 11.97 5.63
C LEU A 306 5.84 12.71 6.00
N ARG A 307 4.78 12.54 5.24
CA ARG A 307 3.49 13.22 5.43
C ARG A 307 2.73 12.71 6.65
N TYR A 308 2.58 11.40 6.81
CA TYR A 308 1.67 10.82 7.80
C TYR A 308 2.33 10.55 9.15
N THR A 309 3.57 10.07 9.18
CA THR A 309 4.28 9.82 10.45
C THR A 309 5.00 11.07 10.96
N PHE A 310 5.77 11.73 10.09
CA PHE A 310 6.69 12.78 10.53
C PHE A 310 6.11 14.21 10.42
N GLY A 311 4.98 14.39 9.73
CA GLY A 311 4.37 15.71 9.54
C GLY A 311 5.18 16.63 8.62
N GLU A 312 6.11 16.08 7.83
CA GLU A 312 6.98 16.78 6.90
C GLU A 312 6.30 16.96 5.52
N ALA A 313 5.16 17.65 5.51
CA ALA A 313 4.32 17.78 4.31
C ALA A 313 5.05 18.44 3.14
N ASP A 314 5.83 19.51 3.38
CA ASP A 314 6.58 20.20 2.33
C ASP A 314 7.63 19.32 1.67
N ALA A 315 8.28 18.44 2.45
CA ALA A 315 9.25 17.47 1.93
C ALA A 315 8.55 16.38 1.11
N ALA A 316 7.39 15.89 1.56
CA ALA A 316 6.58 14.95 0.81
C ALA A 316 6.12 15.54 -0.53
N ASP A 317 5.60 16.75 -0.54
CA ASP A 317 5.18 17.48 -1.76
C ASP A 317 6.36 17.66 -2.73
N ALA A 318 7.54 17.96 -2.21
CA ALA A 318 8.75 18.08 -3.04
C ALA A 318 9.14 16.75 -3.71
N ILE A 319 9.05 15.62 -3.01
CA ILE A 319 9.31 14.30 -3.59
C ILE A 319 8.26 13.96 -4.65
N GLU A 320 6.98 14.14 -4.36
CA GLU A 320 5.90 13.89 -5.32
C GLU A 320 6.08 14.72 -6.61
N LYS A 321 6.43 16.01 -6.45
CA LYS A 321 6.74 16.89 -7.58
C LYS A 321 7.99 16.45 -8.34
N ALA A 322 9.03 16.00 -7.65
CA ALA A 322 10.24 15.48 -8.30
C ALA A 322 9.94 14.24 -9.14
N VAL A 323 9.07 13.35 -8.65
CA VAL A 323 8.57 12.19 -9.40
C VAL A 323 7.80 12.64 -10.65
N ASP A 324 6.87 13.59 -10.54
CA ASP A 324 6.15 14.14 -11.69
C ASP A 324 7.10 14.68 -12.77
N ILE A 325 8.13 15.44 -12.36
CA ILE A 325 9.12 15.99 -13.29
C ILE A 325 9.99 14.87 -13.89
N ALA A 326 10.43 13.89 -13.10
CA ALA A 326 11.22 12.76 -13.59
C ALA A 326 10.48 12.00 -14.68
N LEU A 327 9.18 11.78 -14.50
CA LEU A 327 8.30 11.14 -15.45
C LEU A 327 8.13 11.91 -16.78
N THR A 328 8.44 13.18 -16.86
CA THR A 328 8.47 13.93 -18.11
C THR A 328 9.78 13.71 -18.91
N LYS A 329 10.79 13.08 -18.32
CA LYS A 329 12.15 12.93 -18.90
C LYS A 329 12.49 11.48 -19.19
N ALA A 330 12.23 10.58 -18.24
CA ALA A 330 12.73 9.21 -18.27
C ALA A 330 11.69 8.19 -17.83
N ARG A 331 11.88 6.93 -18.25
CA ARG A 331 11.00 5.80 -17.97
C ARG A 331 11.81 4.56 -17.58
N THR A 332 11.34 3.87 -16.56
CA THR A 332 11.74 2.48 -16.29
C THR A 332 11.06 1.52 -17.26
N PRO A 333 11.55 0.26 -17.43
CA PRO A 333 11.02 -0.67 -18.43
C PRO A 333 9.51 -0.93 -18.36
N ASP A 334 8.92 -0.91 -17.16
CA ASP A 334 7.48 -1.18 -16.91
C ASP A 334 6.55 -0.08 -17.44
N ILE A 335 7.06 1.15 -17.53
CA ILE A 335 6.33 2.34 -18.00
C ILE A 335 6.97 2.97 -19.25
N TYR A 336 7.82 2.21 -19.93
CA TYR A 336 8.54 2.72 -21.10
C TYR A 336 7.60 3.09 -22.26
N GLU A 337 7.87 4.20 -22.89
CA GLU A 337 7.21 4.71 -24.07
C GLU A 337 8.22 5.38 -24.99
N ASP A 338 8.05 5.27 -26.30
CA ASP A 338 8.94 5.88 -27.29
C ASP A 338 9.00 7.41 -27.14
N GLY A 339 10.20 7.94 -27.18
CA GLY A 339 10.45 9.39 -27.00
C GLY A 339 10.94 9.77 -25.62
N PHE A 340 10.97 8.85 -24.67
CA PHE A 340 11.54 9.04 -23.34
C PHE A 340 12.89 8.32 -23.20
N GLU A 341 13.73 8.79 -22.27
CA GLU A 341 14.96 8.10 -21.92
C GLU A 341 14.65 6.81 -21.14
N ALA A 342 15.19 5.68 -21.60
CA ALA A 342 15.10 4.42 -20.86
C ALA A 342 16.15 4.39 -19.76
N VAL A 343 15.73 4.19 -18.50
CA VAL A 343 16.62 4.24 -17.34
C VAL A 343 16.48 3.00 -16.46
N SER A 344 17.56 2.67 -15.76
CA SER A 344 17.58 1.64 -14.74
C SER A 344 16.94 2.11 -13.42
N THR A 345 16.77 1.18 -12.48
CA THR A 345 16.28 1.45 -11.11
C THR A 345 17.11 2.56 -10.46
N SER A 346 18.46 2.45 -10.47
CA SER A 346 19.34 3.42 -9.83
C SER A 346 19.34 4.78 -10.54
N GLN A 347 19.31 4.79 -11.87
CA GLN A 347 19.23 6.04 -12.63
C GLN A 347 17.92 6.79 -12.37
N MET A 348 16.80 6.09 -12.19
CA MET A 348 15.53 6.73 -11.83
C MET A 348 15.60 7.32 -10.41
N GLY A 349 16.17 6.62 -9.44
CA GLY A 349 16.38 7.15 -8.10
C GLY A 349 17.31 8.37 -8.08
N ASP A 350 18.43 8.33 -8.82
CA ASP A 350 19.35 9.46 -8.98
C ASP A 350 18.66 10.67 -9.62
N LEU A 351 17.82 10.43 -10.64
CA LEU A 351 17.06 11.49 -11.30
C LEU A 351 16.11 12.17 -10.32
N VAL A 352 15.30 11.40 -9.57
CA VAL A 352 14.38 11.97 -8.58
C VAL A 352 15.13 12.75 -7.50
N ALA A 353 16.22 12.19 -6.95
CA ALA A 353 17.05 12.87 -5.95
C ALA A 353 17.66 14.19 -6.47
N SER A 354 18.05 14.23 -7.75
CA SER A 354 18.61 15.43 -8.38
C SER A 354 17.59 16.57 -8.58
N LEU A 355 16.32 16.25 -8.56
CA LEU A 355 15.21 17.21 -8.77
C LEU A 355 14.68 17.81 -7.45
N LEU A 356 15.14 17.28 -6.31
CA LEU A 356 14.89 17.85 -4.98
C LEU A 356 15.78 19.05 -4.69
#